data_6497a5b0dab984d0a0e6836f80f020c4
#
_entry.id   6497a5b0dab984d0a0e6836f80f020c4
#
_cell.length_a   1.000
_cell.length_b   1.000
_cell.length_c   1.000
_cell.angle_alpha   90.00
_cell.angle_beta   90.00
_cell.angle_gamma   90.00
#
_symmetry.space_group_name_H-M   'P 1'
#
loop_
_entity.id
_entity.type
_entity.pdbx_description
1 polymer ?
#
loop_
_entity_poly.entity_id
_entity_poly.type
_entity_poly.pdbx_seq_one_letter_code
_entity_poly.pdbx_strand_id
1 'polypeptide(L)'
;MPNKTFFWFFLPTGLAMILFIGLPIISTGIQSFYAQHDQVVKEVKKCDPFGCTVSIVVDNEKTSKIREAKPLGKFNGFGTYTDRNHLAVDEIKKFWNETESFGAFVDQVTNLPFYKALIFTLTYCLFVTPNVLLLGFIIALSLNAVARKIRGPLIFGTILPMIVTPLVGSLVLFWMIDSQGIIGANIQNLMNDPYLSLKSSKTLTWITIIIYGIWHHSPFAFVVFYAPLQTVPQEPIEAAIIDGASRFQRIKHIVLPHIYPVVTFVALISLMDNFRVFEPIIGFSAEGSAQSLSWLIYDNLVNEEVILFGSAAATSMMTIIGIAILLAPVLIRTWKEFKTAR
;
A
#
# COMPACT_ATOMS: atom_id res chain seq x y z
N MET A 1 -36.43 4.01 -17.04
CA MET A 1 -36.12 5.46 -17.23
C MET A 1 -35.70 5.66 -18.66
N PRO A 2 -36.12 6.72 -19.36
CA PRO A 2 -35.64 6.98 -20.71
C PRO A 2 -34.14 7.24 -20.67
N ASN A 3 -33.39 6.55 -21.55
CA ASN A 3 -31.93 6.59 -21.63
C ASN A 3 -31.34 8.02 -21.69
N LYS A 4 -32.10 8.97 -22.27
CA LYS A 4 -31.71 10.39 -22.35
C LYS A 4 -31.60 11.05 -20.97
N THR A 5 -32.58 10.83 -20.08
CA THR A 5 -32.59 11.40 -18.73
C THR A 5 -31.41 10.85 -17.91
N PHE A 6 -31.16 9.54 -17.97
CA PHE A 6 -29.99 8.94 -17.34
C PHE A 6 -28.69 9.57 -17.83
N PHE A 7 -28.53 9.75 -19.15
CA PHE A 7 -27.32 10.33 -19.73
C PHE A 7 -27.06 11.75 -19.22
N TRP A 8 -28.07 12.61 -19.14
CA TRP A 8 -27.92 13.98 -18.64
C TRP A 8 -27.55 14.04 -17.15
N PHE A 9 -28.10 13.16 -16.33
CA PHE A 9 -27.71 13.07 -14.90
C PHE A 9 -26.32 12.46 -14.70
N PHE A 10 -25.91 11.51 -15.54
CA PHE A 10 -24.60 10.88 -15.47
C PHE A 10 -23.48 11.76 -16.06
N LEU A 11 -23.80 12.63 -17.02
CA LEU A 11 -22.82 13.41 -17.79
C LEU A 11 -21.86 14.22 -16.92
N PRO A 12 -22.28 15.01 -15.90
CA PRO A 12 -21.35 15.77 -15.08
C PRO A 12 -20.37 14.88 -14.33
N THR A 13 -20.87 13.80 -13.73
CA THR A 13 -20.04 12.83 -12.98
C THR A 13 -19.09 12.08 -13.91
N GLY A 14 -19.59 11.62 -15.06
CA GLY A 14 -18.78 10.92 -16.06
C GLY A 14 -17.67 11.81 -16.64
N LEU A 15 -17.99 13.08 -16.93
CA LEU A 15 -17.01 14.05 -17.40
C LEU A 15 -15.95 14.34 -16.33
N ALA A 16 -16.35 14.50 -15.08
CA ALA A 16 -15.41 14.66 -13.97
C ALA A 16 -14.51 13.43 -13.80
N MET A 17 -15.06 12.22 -13.91
CA MET A 17 -14.24 10.98 -13.85
C MET A 17 -13.24 10.90 -15.00
N ILE A 18 -13.62 11.23 -16.22
CA ILE A 18 -12.69 11.25 -17.35
C ILE A 18 -11.59 12.29 -17.12
N LEU A 19 -11.95 13.48 -16.67
CA LEU A 19 -11.04 14.61 -16.53
C LEU A 19 -10.07 14.45 -15.35
N PHE A 20 -10.55 13.99 -14.20
CA PHE A 20 -9.73 13.91 -12.97
C PHE A 20 -9.12 12.54 -12.72
N ILE A 21 -9.61 11.49 -13.36
CA ILE A 21 -9.08 10.12 -13.21
C ILE A 21 -8.50 9.62 -14.53
N GLY A 22 -9.27 9.68 -15.61
CA GLY A 22 -8.87 9.14 -16.91
C GLY A 22 -7.66 9.86 -17.50
N LEU A 23 -7.70 11.19 -17.58
CA LEU A 23 -6.60 11.98 -18.16
C LEU A 23 -5.29 11.84 -17.39
N PRO A 24 -5.24 11.90 -16.03
CA PRO A 24 -3.99 11.63 -15.29
C PRO A 24 -3.43 10.23 -15.52
N ILE A 25 -4.28 9.20 -15.56
CA ILE A 25 -3.82 7.82 -15.84
C ILE A 25 -3.21 7.73 -17.24
N ILE A 26 -3.87 8.30 -18.25
CA ILE A 26 -3.36 8.33 -19.64
C ILE A 26 -2.05 9.13 -19.70
N SER A 27 -1.98 10.28 -19.03
CA SER A 27 -0.77 11.10 -18.98
C SER A 27 0.41 10.35 -18.34
N THR A 28 0.16 9.69 -17.19
CA THR A 28 1.15 8.85 -16.53
C THR A 28 1.58 7.67 -17.42
N GLY A 29 0.61 7.05 -18.12
CA GLY A 29 0.89 6.00 -19.10
C GLY A 29 1.79 6.47 -20.23
N ILE A 30 1.57 7.67 -20.76
CA ILE A 30 2.44 8.25 -21.79
C ILE A 30 3.82 8.55 -21.21
N GLN A 31 3.90 9.21 -20.05
CA GLN A 31 5.17 9.57 -19.40
C GLN A 31 6.02 8.35 -19.06
N SER A 32 5.43 7.21 -18.74
CA SER A 32 6.14 5.98 -18.41
C SER A 32 7.02 5.41 -19.54
N PHE A 33 6.78 5.83 -20.78
CA PHE A 33 7.59 5.47 -21.94
C PHE A 33 8.76 6.43 -22.21
N TYR A 34 8.91 7.48 -21.37
CA TYR A 34 9.95 8.48 -21.53
C TYR A 34 10.95 8.37 -20.36
N ALA A 35 12.23 8.37 -20.69
CA ALA A 35 13.32 8.50 -19.75
C ALA A 35 13.76 9.97 -19.65
N GLN A 36 14.38 10.32 -18.53
CA GLN A 36 14.92 11.63 -18.35
C GLN A 36 16.08 11.91 -19.32
N HIS A 37 16.25 13.18 -19.69
CA HIS A 37 17.42 13.61 -20.45
C HIS A 37 18.70 13.43 -19.62
N ASP A 38 19.74 12.95 -20.26
CA ASP A 38 21.07 12.88 -19.66
C ASP A 38 21.52 14.29 -19.24
N GLN A 39 22.20 14.39 -18.12
CA GLN A 39 22.78 15.65 -17.67
C GLN A 39 23.94 16.03 -18.58
N VAL A 40 23.95 17.25 -19.09
CA VAL A 40 25.08 17.77 -19.81
C VAL A 40 26.16 18.12 -18.80
N VAL A 41 27.28 17.43 -18.86
CA VAL A 41 28.44 17.69 -18.00
C VAL A 41 29.45 18.56 -18.70
N LYS A 42 30.14 19.45 -17.95
CA LYS A 42 31.29 20.23 -18.41
C LYS A 42 32.46 20.01 -17.48
N GLU A 43 33.64 19.96 -18.06
CA GLU A 43 34.89 19.95 -17.32
C GLU A 43 35.22 21.38 -16.86
N VAL A 44 35.36 21.56 -15.56
CA VAL A 44 35.81 22.81 -14.95
C VAL A 44 37.18 22.59 -14.34
N LYS A 45 38.18 23.27 -14.87
CA LYS A 45 39.53 23.30 -14.29
C LYS A 45 39.53 24.30 -13.13
N LYS A 46 39.69 23.83 -11.91
CA LYS A 46 39.99 24.67 -10.75
C LYS A 46 41.50 24.58 -10.51
N CYS A 47 42.18 25.72 -10.65
CA CYS A 47 43.63 25.83 -10.39
C CYS A 47 43.83 26.52 -9.03
N ASP A 48 44.36 25.80 -8.06
CA ASP A 48 44.82 26.30 -6.76
C ASP A 48 46.34 26.44 -6.76
N PRO A 49 46.98 27.19 -5.81
CA PRO A 49 48.40 27.35 -5.74
C PRO A 49 49.23 26.03 -5.71
N PHE A 50 48.57 24.93 -5.41
CA PHE A 50 49.18 23.59 -5.30
C PHE A 50 48.95 22.69 -6.54
N GLY A 51 48.16 23.15 -7.52
CA GLY A 51 47.92 22.39 -8.75
C GLY A 51 46.55 22.67 -9.37
N CYS A 52 46.36 22.21 -10.62
CA CYS A 52 45.07 22.29 -11.30
C CYS A 52 44.33 20.95 -11.18
N THR A 53 43.13 20.95 -10.62
CA THR A 53 42.24 19.81 -10.60
C THR A 53 41.13 19.99 -11.63
N VAL A 54 40.85 18.95 -12.41
CA VAL A 54 39.73 18.92 -13.35
C VAL A 54 38.56 18.28 -12.64
N SER A 55 37.45 19.02 -12.42
CA SER A 55 36.21 18.52 -11.88
C SER A 55 35.14 18.51 -12.98
N ILE A 56 34.40 17.42 -13.05
CA ILE A 56 33.23 17.29 -13.93
C ILE A 56 32.03 17.88 -13.17
N VAL A 57 31.41 18.93 -13.72
CA VAL A 57 30.27 19.63 -13.11
C VAL A 57 29.12 19.64 -14.12
N VAL A 58 27.91 19.49 -13.63
CA VAL A 58 26.69 19.56 -14.46
C VAL A 58 26.52 20.97 -15.03
N ASP A 59 26.34 21.08 -16.34
CA ASP A 59 25.98 22.32 -17.02
C ASP A 59 24.46 22.53 -16.92
N ASN A 60 24.03 23.19 -15.85
CA ASN A 60 22.61 23.40 -15.56
C ASN A 60 21.92 24.21 -16.67
N GLU A 61 22.61 25.15 -17.31
CA GLU A 61 22.02 25.99 -18.37
C GLU A 61 21.75 25.19 -19.65
N LYS A 62 22.68 24.33 -20.07
CA LYS A 62 22.43 23.46 -21.23
C LYS A 62 21.44 22.38 -20.94
N THR A 63 21.47 21.82 -19.74
CA THR A 63 20.50 20.80 -19.28
C THR A 63 19.09 21.36 -19.20
N SER A 64 18.90 22.61 -18.72
CA SER A 64 17.57 23.26 -18.69
C SER A 64 17.05 23.54 -20.09
N LYS A 65 17.89 24.02 -21.00
CA LYS A 65 17.50 24.25 -22.41
C LYS A 65 17.01 22.98 -23.11
N ILE A 66 17.66 21.84 -22.85
CA ILE A 66 17.20 20.54 -23.40
C ILE A 66 15.85 20.13 -22.81
N ARG A 67 15.65 20.35 -21.51
CA ARG A 67 14.38 20.06 -20.82
C ARG A 67 13.24 20.94 -21.32
N GLU A 68 13.50 22.23 -21.51
CA GLU A 68 12.49 23.15 -22.06
C GLU A 68 12.10 22.80 -23.50
N ALA A 69 13.06 22.38 -24.33
CA ALA A 69 12.80 21.99 -25.70
C ALA A 69 12.01 20.67 -25.81
N LYS A 70 12.20 19.74 -24.86
CA LYS A 70 11.53 18.44 -24.81
C LYS A 70 11.10 18.10 -23.38
N PRO A 71 9.99 18.65 -22.89
CA PRO A 71 9.56 18.54 -21.48
C PRO A 71 9.25 17.11 -21.03
N LEU A 72 8.84 16.22 -21.95
CA LEU A 72 8.56 14.83 -21.63
C LEU A 72 9.82 13.96 -21.46
N GLY A 73 10.99 14.43 -21.93
CA GLY A 73 12.21 13.63 -21.89
C GLY A 73 12.53 12.94 -23.22
N LYS A 74 13.36 11.89 -23.15
CA LYS A 74 13.78 11.04 -24.27
C LYS A 74 12.85 9.84 -24.36
N PHE A 75 12.25 9.59 -25.53
CA PHE A 75 11.44 8.38 -25.71
C PHE A 75 12.30 7.12 -25.56
N ASN A 76 11.96 6.29 -24.59
CA ASN A 76 12.67 5.06 -24.23
C ASN A 76 11.80 3.79 -24.46
N GLY A 77 10.54 3.97 -24.82
CA GLY A 77 9.62 2.85 -25.00
C GLY A 77 9.53 1.97 -23.74
N PHE A 78 9.65 0.67 -23.93
CA PHE A 78 9.64 -0.29 -22.81
C PHE A 78 10.97 -0.36 -22.04
N GLY A 79 12.03 0.34 -22.47
CA GLY A 79 13.31 0.37 -21.78
C GLY A 79 13.18 0.85 -20.33
N THR A 80 12.29 1.81 -20.06
CA THR A 80 12.00 2.28 -18.69
C THR A 80 11.47 1.15 -17.79
N TYR A 81 10.68 0.22 -18.31
CA TYR A 81 10.14 -0.92 -17.56
C TYR A 81 11.16 -2.04 -17.34
N THR A 82 12.14 -2.18 -18.22
CA THR A 82 13.17 -3.23 -18.14
C THR A 82 14.42 -2.81 -17.41
N ASP A 83 14.54 -1.51 -17.07
CA ASP A 83 15.64 -0.91 -16.34
C ASP A 83 15.81 -1.53 -14.94
N ARG A 84 16.99 -1.34 -14.34
CA ARG A 84 17.38 -1.81 -13.01
C ARG A 84 16.43 -1.38 -11.90
N ASN A 85 15.84 -0.20 -12.01
CA ASN A 85 14.89 0.33 -11.03
C ASN A 85 13.50 -0.32 -11.08
N HIS A 86 13.23 -1.13 -12.12
CA HIS A 86 11.96 -1.79 -12.34
C HIS A 86 12.15 -3.31 -12.48
N LEU A 87 11.84 -3.89 -13.66
CA LEU A 87 11.92 -5.33 -13.87
C LEU A 87 13.36 -5.85 -13.96
N ALA A 88 14.36 -4.98 -14.14
CA ALA A 88 15.79 -5.30 -14.13
C ALA A 88 16.14 -6.54 -14.99
N VAL A 89 15.59 -6.62 -16.20
CA VAL A 89 15.64 -7.85 -17.02
C VAL A 89 17.08 -8.27 -17.33
N ASP A 90 17.95 -7.32 -17.59
CA ASP A 90 19.36 -7.61 -17.94
C ASP A 90 20.16 -8.03 -16.68
N GLU A 91 19.91 -7.40 -15.52
CA GLU A 91 20.51 -7.81 -14.26
C GLU A 91 20.04 -9.21 -13.83
N ILE A 92 18.76 -9.52 -13.99
CA ILE A 92 18.23 -10.86 -13.67
C ILE A 92 18.90 -11.92 -14.57
N LYS A 93 19.03 -11.66 -15.87
CA LYS A 93 19.75 -12.56 -16.78
C LYS A 93 21.20 -12.76 -16.37
N LYS A 94 21.87 -11.66 -15.97
CA LYS A 94 23.24 -11.69 -15.47
C LYS A 94 23.33 -12.53 -14.20
N PHE A 95 22.49 -12.28 -13.20
CA PHE A 95 22.44 -13.04 -11.94
C PHE A 95 22.18 -14.54 -12.20
N TRP A 96 21.28 -14.88 -13.12
CA TRP A 96 21.00 -16.26 -13.49
C TRP A 96 22.22 -16.99 -14.06
N ASN A 97 23.04 -16.30 -14.85
CA ASN A 97 24.24 -16.88 -15.47
C ASN A 97 25.47 -16.92 -14.52
N GLU A 98 25.55 -16.00 -13.57
CA GLU A 98 26.74 -15.85 -12.70
C GLU A 98 26.57 -16.51 -11.34
N THR A 99 25.34 -16.87 -10.94
CA THR A 99 25.09 -17.39 -9.58
C THR A 99 24.96 -18.90 -9.59
N GLU A 100 25.82 -19.58 -8.81
CA GLU A 100 25.83 -21.05 -8.71
C GLU A 100 24.69 -21.61 -7.83
N SER A 101 24.13 -20.78 -6.91
CA SER A 101 23.08 -21.21 -5.98
C SER A 101 21.78 -20.47 -6.20
N PHE A 102 20.66 -21.22 -6.25
CA PHE A 102 19.31 -20.63 -6.36
C PHE A 102 19.00 -19.67 -5.19
N GLY A 103 19.47 -19.95 -3.98
CA GLY A 103 19.30 -19.04 -2.82
C GLY A 103 19.98 -17.70 -3.02
N ALA A 104 21.22 -17.69 -3.49
CA ALA A 104 21.96 -16.47 -3.78
C ALA A 104 21.34 -15.68 -4.94
N PHE A 105 20.80 -16.36 -5.94
CA PHE A 105 20.04 -15.72 -7.03
C PHE A 105 18.80 -15.00 -6.48
N VAL A 106 18.00 -15.67 -5.65
CA VAL A 106 16.80 -15.07 -5.03
C VAL A 106 17.19 -13.87 -4.18
N ASP A 107 18.25 -13.95 -3.38
CA ASP A 107 18.72 -12.82 -2.58
C ASP A 107 19.15 -11.62 -3.43
N GLN A 108 19.84 -11.84 -4.54
CA GLN A 108 20.23 -10.75 -5.45
C GLN A 108 19.00 -10.09 -6.09
N VAL A 109 18.03 -10.87 -6.57
CA VAL A 109 16.80 -10.34 -7.18
C VAL A 109 15.94 -9.59 -6.16
N THR A 110 15.78 -10.14 -4.94
CA THR A 110 14.97 -9.49 -3.89
C THR A 110 15.59 -8.21 -3.34
N ASN A 111 16.88 -7.97 -3.58
CA ASN A 111 17.56 -6.72 -3.23
C ASN A 111 17.42 -5.62 -4.29
N LEU A 112 16.92 -5.92 -5.48
CA LEU A 112 16.62 -4.90 -6.48
C LEU A 112 15.48 -3.98 -6.02
N PRO A 113 15.52 -2.66 -6.29
CA PRO A 113 14.60 -1.67 -5.71
C PRO A 113 13.11 -2.03 -5.88
N PHE A 114 12.69 -2.35 -7.08
CA PHE A 114 11.30 -2.72 -7.37
C PHE A 114 10.87 -3.99 -6.63
N TYR A 115 11.68 -5.05 -6.67
CA TYR A 115 11.34 -6.34 -6.04
C TYR A 115 11.32 -6.22 -4.52
N LYS A 116 12.25 -5.45 -3.94
CA LYS A 116 12.26 -5.14 -2.50
C LYS A 116 10.97 -4.43 -2.08
N ALA A 117 10.53 -3.43 -2.85
CA ALA A 117 9.30 -2.70 -2.61
C ALA A 117 8.05 -3.58 -2.83
N LEU A 118 8.04 -4.41 -3.87
CA LEU A 118 6.96 -5.34 -4.16
C LEU A 118 6.77 -6.38 -3.05
N ILE A 119 7.86 -6.99 -2.58
CA ILE A 119 7.82 -7.99 -1.51
C ILE A 119 7.26 -7.39 -0.23
N PHE A 120 7.72 -6.19 0.16
CA PHE A 120 7.15 -5.52 1.34
C PHE A 120 5.66 -5.24 1.15
N THR A 121 5.26 -4.68 0.00
CA THR A 121 3.86 -4.36 -0.30
C THR A 121 2.97 -5.60 -0.25
N LEU A 122 3.39 -6.70 -0.89
CA LEU A 122 2.63 -7.97 -0.88
C LEU A 122 2.57 -8.59 0.50
N THR A 123 3.67 -8.57 1.26
CA THR A 123 3.72 -9.06 2.64
C THR A 123 2.77 -8.24 3.52
N TYR A 124 2.80 -6.93 3.40
CA TYR A 124 1.89 -6.04 4.13
C TYR A 124 0.42 -6.37 3.81
N CYS A 125 0.06 -6.47 2.53
CA CYS A 125 -1.29 -6.84 2.10
C CYS A 125 -1.73 -8.21 2.66
N LEU A 126 -0.84 -9.20 2.58
CA LEU A 126 -1.11 -10.58 3.00
C LEU A 126 -1.38 -10.68 4.51
N PHE A 127 -0.65 -9.91 5.33
CA PHE A 127 -0.81 -9.95 6.77
C PHE A 127 -1.86 -8.95 7.28
N VAL A 128 -1.91 -7.74 6.74
CA VAL A 128 -2.83 -6.71 7.26
C VAL A 128 -4.26 -7.01 6.85
N THR A 129 -4.53 -7.29 5.58
CA THR A 129 -5.92 -7.44 5.10
C THR A 129 -6.70 -8.53 5.83
N PRO A 130 -6.25 -9.80 5.94
CA PRO A 130 -7.02 -10.82 6.63
C PRO A 130 -7.19 -10.54 8.12
N ASN A 131 -6.18 -9.94 8.77
CA ASN A 131 -6.27 -9.60 10.19
C ASN A 131 -7.21 -8.42 10.45
N VAL A 132 -7.28 -7.43 9.54
CA VAL A 132 -8.25 -6.34 9.58
C VAL A 132 -9.69 -6.90 9.48
N LEU A 133 -9.94 -7.80 8.52
CA LEU A 133 -11.24 -8.44 8.37
C LEU A 133 -11.60 -9.25 9.62
N LEU A 134 -10.68 -10.05 10.12
CA LEU A 134 -10.88 -10.87 11.31
C LEU A 134 -11.16 -10.03 12.56
N LEU A 135 -10.30 -9.03 12.83
CA LEU A 135 -10.43 -8.17 14.01
C LEU A 135 -11.67 -7.31 13.94
N GLY A 136 -11.96 -6.71 12.77
CA GLY A 136 -13.18 -5.94 12.55
C GLY A 136 -14.44 -6.77 12.77
N PHE A 137 -14.47 -8.02 12.29
CA PHE A 137 -15.57 -8.95 12.50
C PHE A 137 -15.74 -9.35 13.96
N ILE A 138 -14.64 -9.67 14.66
CA ILE A 138 -14.65 -10.00 16.09
C ILE A 138 -15.19 -8.82 16.91
N ILE A 139 -14.75 -7.59 16.63
CA ILE A 139 -15.23 -6.38 17.29
C ILE A 139 -16.72 -6.19 17.05
N ALA A 140 -17.19 -6.36 15.81
CA ALA A 140 -18.58 -6.20 15.44
C ALA A 140 -19.50 -7.23 16.15
N LEU A 141 -19.08 -8.50 16.22
CA LEU A 141 -19.78 -9.54 16.97
C LEU A 141 -19.80 -9.27 18.47
N SER A 142 -18.67 -8.82 19.03
CA SER A 142 -18.55 -8.54 20.46
C SER A 142 -19.46 -7.38 20.86
N LEU A 143 -19.48 -6.31 20.09
CA LEU A 143 -20.35 -5.15 20.35
C LEU A 143 -21.84 -5.46 20.19
N ASN A 144 -22.18 -6.39 19.32
CA ASN A 144 -23.57 -6.85 19.20
C ASN A 144 -24.08 -7.55 20.48
N ALA A 145 -23.19 -8.20 21.22
CA ALA A 145 -23.49 -8.90 22.48
C ALA A 145 -23.48 -7.99 23.73
N VAL A 146 -22.98 -6.75 23.61
CA VAL A 146 -22.82 -5.83 24.74
C VAL A 146 -24.11 -5.10 25.09
N ALA A 147 -24.31 -4.80 26.39
CA ALA A 147 -25.46 -4.05 26.89
C ALA A 147 -25.57 -2.67 26.20
N ARG A 148 -26.83 -2.30 25.87
CA ARG A 148 -27.13 -1.08 25.07
C ARG A 148 -26.55 0.21 25.68
N LYS A 149 -26.46 0.30 27.02
CA LYS A 149 -25.99 1.51 27.73
C LYS A 149 -24.51 1.82 27.47
N ILE A 150 -23.65 0.81 27.35
CA ILE A 150 -22.18 0.98 27.18
C ILE A 150 -21.73 0.82 25.73
N ARG A 151 -22.63 0.43 24.83
CA ARG A 151 -22.34 0.20 23.42
C ARG A 151 -21.83 1.46 22.71
N GLY A 152 -22.45 2.63 22.96
CA GLY A 152 -22.05 3.90 22.36
C GLY A 152 -20.60 4.31 22.65
N PRO A 153 -20.21 4.41 23.93
CA PRO A 153 -18.82 4.68 24.30
C PRO A 153 -17.80 3.69 23.71
N LEU A 154 -18.14 2.40 23.64
CA LEU A 154 -17.27 1.39 23.05
C LEU A 154 -17.14 1.56 21.53
N ILE A 155 -18.21 1.87 20.82
CA ILE A 155 -18.17 2.19 19.38
C ILE A 155 -17.25 3.39 19.15
N PHE A 156 -17.42 4.46 19.92
CA PHE A 156 -16.57 5.65 19.83
C PHE A 156 -15.09 5.31 20.04
N GLY A 157 -14.75 4.60 21.11
CA GLY A 157 -13.38 4.19 21.39
C GLY A 157 -12.78 3.30 20.30
N THR A 158 -13.60 2.43 19.69
CA THR A 158 -13.14 1.55 18.61
C THR A 158 -12.86 2.31 17.31
N ILE A 159 -13.56 3.43 17.05
CA ILE A 159 -13.37 4.22 15.83
C ILE A 159 -12.17 5.17 15.93
N LEU A 160 -11.69 5.49 17.15
CA LEU A 160 -10.60 6.43 17.36
C LEU A 160 -9.35 6.20 16.49
N PRO A 161 -8.86 4.96 16.28
CA PRO A 161 -7.71 4.74 15.42
C PRO A 161 -7.87 5.26 13.99
N MET A 162 -9.07 5.17 13.43
CA MET A 162 -9.39 5.62 12.07
C MET A 162 -9.54 7.15 11.97
N ILE A 163 -9.87 7.84 13.07
CA ILE A 163 -10.02 9.30 13.09
C ILE A 163 -8.67 9.98 12.99
N VAL A 164 -7.63 9.37 13.55
CA VAL A 164 -6.25 9.88 13.46
C VAL A 164 -5.73 9.62 12.05
N THR A 165 -5.18 10.64 11.40
CA THR A 165 -4.59 10.43 10.07
C THR A 165 -3.42 9.42 10.13
N PRO A 166 -3.22 8.58 9.11
CA PRO A 166 -2.20 7.53 9.14
C PRO A 166 -0.79 8.05 9.42
N LEU A 167 -0.43 9.21 8.84
CA LEU A 167 0.87 9.83 9.05
C LEU A 167 1.07 10.28 10.51
N VAL A 168 0.08 10.98 11.07
CA VAL A 168 0.17 11.47 12.46
C VAL A 168 0.18 10.29 13.44
N GLY A 169 -0.69 9.30 13.23
CA GLY A 169 -0.77 8.11 14.07
C GLY A 169 0.55 7.32 14.08
N SER A 170 1.16 7.13 12.93
CA SER A 170 2.45 6.45 12.82
C SER A 170 3.60 7.26 13.47
N LEU A 171 3.61 8.59 13.32
CA LEU A 171 4.59 9.45 13.95
C LEU A 171 4.47 9.44 15.49
N VAL A 172 3.26 9.52 16.02
CA VAL A 172 3.01 9.41 17.46
C VAL A 172 3.49 8.06 17.99
N LEU A 173 3.14 6.97 17.29
CA LEU A 173 3.56 5.63 17.69
C LEU A 173 5.07 5.45 17.57
N PHE A 174 5.72 6.06 16.59
CA PHE A 174 7.19 6.07 16.44
C PHE A 174 7.89 6.57 17.73
N TRP A 175 7.38 7.64 18.32
CA TRP A 175 7.92 8.16 19.61
C TRP A 175 7.52 7.29 20.79
N MET A 176 6.34 6.68 20.77
CA MET A 176 5.90 5.79 21.85
C MET A 176 6.70 4.49 21.93
N ILE A 177 7.15 3.94 20.77
CA ILE A 177 7.95 2.70 20.71
C ILE A 177 9.45 2.93 20.84
N ASP A 178 9.88 4.19 20.91
CA ASP A 178 11.27 4.52 21.18
C ASP A 178 11.73 3.97 22.54
N SER A 179 13.03 3.73 22.70
CA SER A 179 13.61 3.21 23.94
C SER A 179 13.24 4.03 25.20
N GLN A 180 13.05 5.34 25.03
CA GLN A 180 12.60 6.25 26.07
C GLN A 180 11.07 6.49 26.08
N GLY A 181 10.37 5.93 25.12
CA GLY A 181 8.92 6.02 24.99
C GLY A 181 8.19 5.06 25.93
N ILE A 182 6.90 5.35 26.17
CA ILE A 182 6.07 4.57 27.10
C ILE A 182 6.02 3.09 26.71
N ILE A 183 5.80 2.77 25.42
CA ILE A 183 5.71 1.40 24.93
C ILE A 183 7.10 0.74 24.91
N GLY A 184 8.10 1.43 24.37
CA GLY A 184 9.45 0.90 24.25
C GLY A 184 10.07 0.55 25.60
N ALA A 185 10.01 1.44 26.56
CA ALA A 185 10.51 1.20 27.93
C ALA A 185 9.80 0.02 28.62
N ASN A 186 8.47 -0.12 28.45
CA ASN A 186 7.73 -1.24 29.01
C ASN A 186 8.11 -2.58 28.36
N ILE A 187 8.33 -2.59 27.03
CA ILE A 187 8.76 -3.81 26.32
C ILE A 187 10.17 -4.22 26.75
N GLN A 188 11.10 -3.26 26.89
CA GLN A 188 12.44 -3.52 27.42
C GLN A 188 12.40 -4.16 28.81
N ASN A 189 11.57 -3.60 29.71
CA ASN A 189 11.39 -4.15 31.05
C ASN A 189 10.77 -5.56 31.03
N LEU A 190 9.79 -5.81 30.15
CA LEU A 190 9.12 -7.10 30.04
C LEU A 190 10.06 -8.18 29.47
N MET A 191 10.91 -7.79 28.52
CA MET A 191 11.87 -8.70 27.87
C MET A 191 13.21 -8.82 28.63
N ASN A 192 13.41 -8.05 29.71
CA ASN A 192 14.65 -7.92 30.46
C ASN A 192 15.86 -7.57 29.56
N ASP A 193 15.65 -6.80 28.50
CA ASP A 193 16.68 -6.37 27.55
C ASP A 193 16.65 -4.85 27.40
N PRO A 194 17.54 -4.09 28.09
CA PRO A 194 17.57 -2.63 28.01
C PRO A 194 17.99 -2.08 26.64
N TYR A 195 18.57 -2.92 25.78
CA TYR A 195 19.03 -2.53 24.45
C TYR A 195 18.03 -2.88 23.33
N LEU A 196 16.94 -3.55 23.68
CA LEU A 196 15.91 -3.90 22.71
C LEU A 196 15.26 -2.66 22.12
N SER A 197 15.29 -2.52 20.80
CA SER A 197 14.56 -1.49 20.08
C SER A 197 13.72 -2.11 18.98
N LEU A 198 12.45 -1.77 18.93
CA LEU A 198 11.56 -2.23 17.85
C LEU A 198 11.95 -1.68 16.47
N LYS A 199 12.87 -0.72 16.44
CA LYS A 199 13.44 -0.11 15.23
C LYS A 199 14.80 -0.70 14.84
N SER A 200 15.37 -1.61 15.64
CA SER A 200 16.76 -2.10 15.49
C SER A 200 16.95 -3.05 14.32
N SER A 201 15.89 -3.72 13.88
CA SER A 201 15.97 -4.70 12.80
C SER A 201 14.84 -4.55 11.78
N LYS A 202 15.12 -4.93 10.53
CA LYS A 202 14.13 -4.96 9.45
C LYS A 202 12.85 -5.72 9.85
N THR A 203 13.01 -6.88 10.48
CA THR A 203 11.89 -7.75 10.87
C THR A 203 11.02 -7.09 11.93
N LEU A 204 11.60 -6.51 12.98
CA LEU A 204 10.85 -5.82 14.03
C LEU A 204 10.13 -4.59 13.49
N THR A 205 10.78 -3.82 12.62
CA THR A 205 10.16 -2.68 11.93
C THR A 205 8.95 -3.12 11.09
N TRP A 206 9.06 -4.20 10.33
CA TRP A 206 7.95 -4.74 9.54
C TRP A 206 6.78 -5.18 10.41
N ILE A 207 7.06 -5.92 11.47
CA ILE A 207 6.03 -6.36 12.45
C ILE A 207 5.32 -5.15 13.05
N THR A 208 6.05 -4.13 13.46
CA THR A 208 5.48 -2.90 14.03
C THR A 208 4.56 -2.19 13.04
N ILE A 209 4.99 -2.02 11.79
CA ILE A 209 4.18 -1.38 10.74
C ILE A 209 2.93 -2.22 10.42
N ILE A 210 3.04 -3.55 10.39
CA ILE A 210 1.91 -4.46 10.17
C ILE A 210 0.91 -4.37 11.31
N ILE A 211 1.35 -4.41 12.57
CA ILE A 211 0.47 -4.28 13.76
C ILE A 211 -0.22 -2.91 13.73
N TYR A 212 0.52 -1.84 13.44
CA TYR A 212 -0.06 -0.52 13.27
C TYR A 212 -1.14 -0.51 12.18
N GLY A 213 -0.87 -1.08 11.02
CA GLY A 213 -1.83 -1.15 9.93
C GLY A 213 -3.11 -1.89 10.30
N ILE A 214 -2.99 -3.04 10.99
CA ILE A 214 -4.14 -3.79 11.49
C ILE A 214 -4.97 -2.94 12.45
N TRP A 215 -4.32 -2.30 13.44
CA TRP A 215 -5.00 -1.45 14.42
C TRP A 215 -5.71 -0.26 13.77
N HIS A 216 -5.04 0.40 12.82
CA HIS A 216 -5.55 1.60 12.16
C HIS A 216 -6.74 1.31 11.22
N HIS A 217 -6.70 0.20 10.45
CA HIS A 217 -7.72 -0.13 9.45
C HIS A 217 -8.88 -0.98 9.99
N SER A 218 -8.73 -1.67 11.14
CA SER A 218 -9.78 -2.51 11.71
C SER A 218 -11.08 -1.79 12.04
N PRO A 219 -11.10 -0.50 12.47
CA PRO A 219 -12.32 0.24 12.71
C PRO A 219 -13.22 0.37 11.48
N PHE A 220 -12.64 0.54 10.28
CA PHE A 220 -13.41 0.57 9.04
C PHE A 220 -14.16 -0.76 8.83
N ALA A 221 -13.44 -1.87 8.90
CA ALA A 221 -14.03 -3.19 8.76
C ALA A 221 -15.12 -3.45 9.83
N PHE A 222 -14.87 -3.06 11.08
CA PHE A 222 -15.85 -3.15 12.16
C PHE A 222 -17.13 -2.39 11.84
N VAL A 223 -17.07 -1.12 11.45
CA VAL A 223 -18.25 -0.28 11.16
C VAL A 223 -19.07 -0.90 10.03
N VAL A 224 -18.39 -1.33 8.96
CA VAL A 224 -19.06 -1.90 7.78
C VAL A 224 -19.68 -3.27 8.08
N PHE A 225 -19.09 -4.08 8.97
CA PHE A 225 -19.67 -5.37 9.38
C PHE A 225 -20.80 -5.22 10.41
N TYR A 226 -20.75 -4.18 11.24
CA TYR A 226 -21.70 -3.99 12.31
C TYR A 226 -23.14 -3.80 11.80
N ALA A 227 -23.34 -3.07 10.70
CA ALA A 227 -24.67 -2.82 10.14
C ALA A 227 -25.37 -4.10 9.65
N PRO A 228 -24.79 -4.94 8.77
CA PRO A 228 -25.44 -6.16 8.31
C PRO A 228 -25.61 -7.21 9.41
N LEU A 229 -24.80 -7.20 10.47
CA LEU A 229 -25.02 -8.07 11.62
C LEU A 229 -26.33 -7.78 12.35
N GLN A 230 -26.87 -6.55 12.26
CA GLN A 230 -28.18 -6.20 12.82
C GLN A 230 -29.35 -6.75 12.00
N THR A 231 -29.13 -7.14 10.75
CA THR A 231 -30.16 -7.61 9.82
C THR A 231 -30.19 -9.14 9.68
N VAL A 232 -29.35 -9.86 10.42
CA VAL A 232 -29.34 -11.34 10.41
C VAL A 232 -30.68 -11.85 10.93
N PRO A 233 -31.43 -12.69 10.18
CA PRO A 233 -32.70 -13.24 10.63
C PRO A 233 -32.53 -14.06 11.91
N GLN A 234 -33.43 -13.86 12.88
CA GLN A 234 -33.34 -14.56 14.17
C GLN A 234 -33.88 -16.00 14.08
N GLU A 235 -34.87 -16.27 13.23
CA GLU A 235 -35.46 -17.59 13.06
C GLU A 235 -34.46 -18.73 12.80
N PRO A 236 -33.53 -18.60 11.82
CA PRO A 236 -32.49 -19.62 11.62
C PRO A 236 -31.53 -19.76 12.81
N ILE A 237 -31.26 -18.66 13.55
CA ILE A 237 -30.42 -18.71 14.75
C ILE A 237 -31.10 -19.48 15.88
N GLU A 238 -32.38 -19.23 16.10
CA GLU A 238 -33.19 -19.91 17.13
C GLU A 238 -33.38 -21.40 16.81
N ALA A 239 -33.66 -21.74 15.54
CA ALA A 239 -33.74 -23.13 15.10
C ALA A 239 -32.39 -23.87 15.33
N ALA A 240 -31.28 -23.26 14.98
CA ALA A 240 -29.94 -23.81 15.19
C ALA A 240 -29.62 -23.98 16.72
N ILE A 241 -30.19 -23.13 17.60
CA ILE A 241 -30.03 -23.30 19.05
C ILE A 241 -30.80 -24.53 19.53
N ILE A 242 -32.03 -24.74 19.04
CA ILE A 242 -32.86 -25.91 19.36
C ILE A 242 -32.16 -27.20 18.92
N ASP A 243 -31.52 -27.17 17.74
CA ASP A 243 -30.73 -28.27 17.17
C ASP A 243 -29.40 -28.50 17.90
N GLY A 244 -29.07 -27.70 18.93
CA GLY A 244 -27.84 -27.85 19.74
C GLY A 244 -26.58 -27.28 19.07
N ALA A 245 -26.70 -26.44 18.04
CA ALA A 245 -25.53 -25.85 17.36
C ALA A 245 -24.75 -24.89 18.26
N SER A 246 -23.43 -25.05 18.31
CA SER A 246 -22.51 -24.18 19.04
C SER A 246 -22.50 -22.76 18.48
N ARG A 247 -22.01 -21.79 19.27
CA ARG A 247 -21.86 -20.39 18.80
C ARG A 247 -21.03 -20.30 17.53
N PHE A 248 -19.94 -21.05 17.44
CA PHE A 248 -19.06 -21.05 16.26
C PHE A 248 -19.77 -21.62 15.02
N GLN A 249 -20.56 -22.69 15.18
CA GLN A 249 -21.35 -23.27 14.07
C GLN A 249 -22.37 -22.27 13.53
N ARG A 250 -23.09 -21.56 14.41
CA ARG A 250 -24.05 -20.52 14.02
C ARG A 250 -23.38 -19.36 13.29
N ILE A 251 -22.21 -18.89 13.78
CA ILE A 251 -21.44 -17.84 13.09
C ILE A 251 -21.00 -18.32 11.71
N LYS A 252 -20.45 -19.54 11.61
CA LYS A 252 -19.89 -20.06 10.35
C LYS A 252 -20.97 -20.34 9.29
N HIS A 253 -22.15 -20.88 9.70
CA HIS A 253 -23.14 -21.39 8.74
C HIS A 253 -24.35 -20.49 8.56
N ILE A 254 -24.58 -19.51 9.44
CA ILE A 254 -25.72 -18.59 9.34
C ILE A 254 -25.23 -17.16 9.17
N VAL A 255 -24.42 -16.66 10.13
CA VAL A 255 -24.02 -15.24 10.15
C VAL A 255 -23.07 -14.91 9.03
N LEU A 256 -21.98 -15.67 8.87
CA LEU A 256 -20.95 -15.40 7.87
C LEU A 256 -21.46 -15.48 6.43
N PRO A 257 -22.27 -16.49 6.03
CA PRO A 257 -22.88 -16.50 4.70
C PRO A 257 -23.81 -15.30 4.44
N HIS A 258 -24.56 -14.87 5.46
CA HIS A 258 -25.46 -13.71 5.33
C HIS A 258 -24.69 -12.41 5.05
N ILE A 259 -23.57 -12.18 5.71
CA ILE A 259 -22.77 -10.97 5.53
C ILE A 259 -21.67 -11.10 4.46
N TYR A 260 -21.53 -12.27 3.81
CA TYR A 260 -20.45 -12.58 2.87
C TYR A 260 -20.25 -11.53 1.76
N PRO A 261 -21.32 -10.97 1.13
CA PRO A 261 -21.15 -9.91 0.13
C PRO A 261 -20.44 -8.68 0.71
N VAL A 262 -20.73 -8.35 1.96
CA VAL A 262 -20.10 -7.21 2.66
C VAL A 262 -18.67 -7.54 3.05
N VAL A 263 -18.37 -8.78 3.45
CA VAL A 263 -16.98 -9.23 3.69
C VAL A 263 -16.14 -9.08 2.43
N THR A 264 -16.69 -9.50 1.28
CA THR A 264 -16.01 -9.34 -0.02
C THR A 264 -15.76 -7.88 -0.36
N PHE A 265 -16.73 -7.00 -0.14
CA PHE A 265 -16.59 -5.56 -0.35
C PHE A 265 -15.49 -4.97 0.52
N VAL A 266 -15.48 -5.25 1.83
CA VAL A 266 -14.45 -4.77 2.76
C VAL A 266 -13.07 -5.33 2.38
N ALA A 267 -12.99 -6.59 1.96
CA ALA A 267 -11.75 -7.20 1.51
C ALA A 267 -11.17 -6.48 0.28
N LEU A 268 -12.00 -6.14 -0.71
CA LEU A 268 -11.58 -5.39 -1.90
C LEU A 268 -11.03 -4.00 -1.54
N ILE A 269 -11.75 -3.25 -0.71
CA ILE A 269 -11.32 -1.92 -0.27
C ILE A 269 -10.01 -2.03 0.53
N SER A 270 -9.94 -2.95 1.50
CA SER A 270 -8.74 -3.15 2.33
C SER A 270 -7.52 -3.59 1.50
N LEU A 271 -7.69 -4.46 0.51
CA LEU A 271 -6.61 -4.85 -0.40
C LEU A 271 -6.10 -3.64 -1.21
N MET A 272 -7.01 -2.85 -1.74
CA MET A 272 -6.66 -1.66 -2.52
C MET A 272 -5.90 -0.63 -1.66
N ASP A 273 -6.36 -0.37 -0.44
CA ASP A 273 -5.72 0.60 0.46
C ASP A 273 -4.38 0.09 0.98
N ASN A 274 -4.29 -1.18 1.37
CA ASN A 274 -3.06 -1.78 1.86
C ASN A 274 -1.98 -1.89 0.77
N PHE A 275 -2.36 -2.09 -0.49
CA PHE A 275 -1.40 -2.12 -1.60
C PHE A 275 -0.73 -0.75 -1.84
N ARG A 276 -1.39 0.34 -1.43
CA ARG A 276 -0.88 1.71 -1.53
C ARG A 276 -0.25 2.21 -0.24
N VAL A 277 0.16 1.29 0.66
CA VAL A 277 0.79 1.67 1.94
C VAL A 277 1.98 2.61 1.71
N PHE A 278 1.96 3.79 2.39
CA PHE A 278 2.97 4.83 2.25
C PHE A 278 3.22 5.56 3.58
N GLU A 279 2.17 6.16 4.16
CA GLU A 279 2.27 7.05 5.32
C GLU A 279 2.93 6.39 6.54
N PRO A 280 2.66 5.11 6.88
CA PRO A 280 3.34 4.46 8.00
C PRO A 280 4.85 4.33 7.79
N ILE A 281 5.32 4.15 6.55
CA ILE A 281 6.75 4.05 6.26
C ILE A 281 7.45 5.37 6.60
N ILE A 282 6.89 6.49 6.15
CA ILE A 282 7.41 7.83 6.43
C ILE A 282 7.30 8.16 7.91
N GLY A 283 6.12 7.93 8.53
CA GLY A 283 5.89 8.28 9.94
C GLY A 283 6.75 7.48 10.93
N PHE A 284 7.13 6.24 10.58
CA PHE A 284 8.08 5.44 11.36
C PHE A 284 9.54 5.69 10.99
N SER A 285 9.85 6.57 10.01
CA SER A 285 11.18 6.76 9.44
C SER A 285 11.83 5.41 9.08
N ALA A 286 11.03 4.56 8.42
CA ALA A 286 11.38 3.16 8.19
C ALA A 286 11.94 2.89 6.78
N GLU A 287 12.25 3.92 6.00
CA GLU A 287 12.64 3.86 4.58
C GLU A 287 13.84 2.94 4.34
N GLY A 288 14.78 2.90 5.29
CA GLY A 288 15.94 1.99 5.22
C GLY A 288 15.56 0.50 5.33
N SER A 289 14.47 0.19 6.03
CA SER A 289 14.06 -1.19 6.34
C SER A 289 12.82 -1.64 5.57
N ALA A 290 11.87 -0.73 5.33
CA ALA A 290 10.60 -1.00 4.68
C ALA A 290 10.39 -0.02 3.52
N GLN A 291 10.24 -0.55 2.32
CA GLN A 291 10.00 0.25 1.10
C GLN A 291 8.80 -0.36 0.39
N SER A 292 7.75 0.44 0.17
CA SER A 292 6.59 0.03 -0.63
C SER A 292 6.69 0.55 -2.06
N LEU A 293 5.82 0.06 -2.94
CA LEU A 293 5.72 0.61 -4.30
C LEU A 293 5.33 2.10 -4.29
N SER A 294 4.44 2.52 -3.40
CA SER A 294 4.06 3.93 -3.25
C SER A 294 5.21 4.78 -2.72
N TRP A 295 6.03 4.23 -1.80
CA TRP A 295 7.23 4.90 -1.33
C TRP A 295 8.27 5.05 -2.46
N LEU A 296 8.46 4.02 -3.28
CA LEU A 296 9.39 4.08 -4.42
C LEU A 296 8.99 5.16 -5.45
N ILE A 297 7.67 5.32 -5.70
CA ILE A 297 7.17 6.42 -6.55
C ILE A 297 7.52 7.78 -5.94
N TYR A 298 7.31 7.94 -4.65
CA TYR A 298 7.61 9.18 -3.93
C TYR A 298 9.10 9.49 -3.93
N ASP A 299 9.95 8.49 -3.66
CA ASP A 299 11.40 8.60 -3.64
C ASP A 299 11.95 9.09 -4.98
N ASN A 300 11.50 8.51 -6.08
CA ASN A 300 11.86 8.94 -7.43
C ASN A 300 11.44 10.39 -7.76
N LEU A 301 10.43 10.94 -7.08
CA LEU A 301 9.93 12.29 -7.35
C LEU A 301 10.51 13.37 -6.43
N VAL A 302 10.96 12.99 -5.22
CA VAL A 302 11.26 13.96 -4.15
C VAL A 302 12.70 13.84 -3.65
N ASN A 303 13.20 12.63 -3.46
CA ASN A 303 14.49 12.41 -2.78
C ASN A 303 15.68 12.28 -3.74
N GLU A 304 15.44 12.00 -5.01
CA GLU A 304 16.50 11.94 -6.00
C GLU A 304 17.01 13.33 -6.36
N GLU A 305 18.33 13.50 -6.50
CA GLU A 305 18.95 14.77 -6.93
C GLU A 305 18.37 15.26 -8.27
N VAL A 306 17.92 14.33 -9.08
CA VAL A 306 17.28 14.58 -10.37
C VAL A 306 15.96 13.87 -10.42
N ILE A 307 14.86 14.62 -10.46
CA ILE A 307 13.50 14.09 -10.46
C ILE A 307 13.28 13.11 -11.63
N LEU A 308 12.96 11.86 -11.32
CA LEU A 308 12.80 10.77 -12.28
C LEU A 308 11.32 10.56 -12.67
N PHE A 309 10.70 11.55 -13.33
CA PHE A 309 9.27 11.47 -13.70
C PHE A 309 8.89 10.20 -14.48
N GLY A 310 9.72 9.80 -15.46
CA GLY A 310 9.48 8.59 -16.26
C GLY A 310 9.54 7.31 -15.43
N SER A 311 10.52 7.21 -14.51
CA SER A 311 10.64 6.08 -13.58
C SER A 311 9.46 6.01 -12.61
N ALA A 312 9.10 7.14 -11.99
CA ALA A 312 7.94 7.21 -11.12
C ALA A 312 6.63 6.85 -11.84
N ALA A 313 6.48 7.30 -13.09
CA ALA A 313 5.34 6.97 -13.93
C ALA A 313 5.31 5.47 -14.28
N ALA A 314 6.44 4.85 -14.61
CA ALA A 314 6.53 3.42 -14.88
C ALA A 314 6.19 2.60 -13.63
N THR A 315 6.74 2.95 -12.46
CA THR A 315 6.38 2.30 -11.18
C THR A 315 4.90 2.46 -10.87
N SER A 316 4.30 3.63 -11.14
CA SER A 316 2.86 3.89 -10.95
C SER A 316 2.02 2.99 -11.85
N MET A 317 2.36 2.84 -13.14
CA MET A 317 1.66 1.94 -14.06
C MET A 317 1.79 0.48 -13.64
N MET A 318 2.98 0.04 -13.23
CA MET A 318 3.18 -1.32 -12.71
C MET A 318 2.37 -1.56 -11.42
N THR A 319 2.25 -0.55 -10.55
CA THR A 319 1.44 -0.60 -9.34
C THR A 319 -0.04 -0.74 -9.68
N ILE A 320 -0.56 0.04 -10.65
CA ILE A 320 -1.96 -0.06 -11.11
C ILE A 320 -2.24 -1.46 -11.70
N ILE A 321 -1.34 -1.98 -12.52
CA ILE A 321 -1.44 -3.32 -13.08
C ILE A 321 -1.39 -4.37 -11.96
N GLY A 322 -0.48 -4.23 -10.99
CA GLY A 322 -0.35 -5.10 -9.83
C GLY A 322 -1.64 -5.18 -9.02
N ILE A 323 -2.25 -4.03 -8.72
CA ILE A 323 -3.56 -3.97 -8.03
C ILE A 323 -4.64 -4.66 -8.87
N ALA A 324 -4.70 -4.39 -10.18
CA ALA A 324 -5.69 -5.00 -11.06
C ALA A 324 -5.58 -6.54 -11.08
N ILE A 325 -4.36 -7.07 -11.15
CA ILE A 325 -4.09 -8.52 -11.09
C ILE A 325 -4.51 -9.09 -9.73
N LEU A 326 -4.17 -8.41 -8.63
CA LEU A 326 -4.50 -8.84 -7.27
C LEU A 326 -6.01 -8.86 -7.02
N LEU A 327 -6.76 -7.89 -7.53
CA LEU A 327 -8.20 -7.78 -7.38
C LEU A 327 -8.98 -8.67 -8.36
N ALA A 328 -8.39 -9.05 -9.50
CA ALA A 328 -9.07 -9.78 -10.56
C ALA A 328 -9.79 -11.07 -10.09
N PRO A 329 -9.20 -11.96 -9.28
CA PRO A 329 -9.88 -13.18 -8.83
C PRO A 329 -11.16 -12.87 -8.03
N VAL A 330 -11.12 -11.87 -7.15
CA VAL A 330 -12.25 -11.47 -6.32
C VAL A 330 -13.34 -10.82 -7.19
N LEU A 331 -12.97 -9.93 -8.10
CA LEU A 331 -13.89 -9.27 -9.03
C LEU A 331 -14.58 -10.27 -9.96
N ILE A 332 -13.84 -11.24 -10.52
CA ILE A 332 -14.39 -12.28 -11.39
C ILE A 332 -15.39 -13.16 -10.62
N ARG A 333 -15.07 -13.51 -9.38
CA ARG A 333 -15.97 -14.28 -8.52
C ARG A 333 -17.26 -13.50 -8.23
N THR A 334 -17.14 -12.27 -7.78
CA THR A 334 -18.28 -11.38 -7.50
C THR A 334 -19.15 -11.20 -8.74
N TRP A 335 -18.55 -11.02 -9.92
CA TRP A 335 -19.27 -10.91 -11.18
C TRP A 335 -20.07 -12.19 -11.51
N LYS A 336 -19.51 -13.37 -11.27
CA LYS A 336 -20.22 -14.65 -11.47
C LYS A 336 -21.40 -14.78 -10.50
N GLU A 337 -21.24 -14.43 -9.23
CA GLU A 337 -22.29 -14.45 -8.21
C GLU A 337 -23.48 -13.56 -8.61
N PHE A 338 -23.22 -12.34 -9.10
CA PHE A 338 -24.26 -11.44 -9.61
C PHE A 338 -25.00 -11.99 -10.85
N LYS A 339 -24.31 -12.73 -11.74
CA LYS A 339 -24.94 -13.36 -12.89
C LYS A 339 -25.87 -14.53 -12.50
N THR A 340 -25.52 -15.26 -11.44
CA THR A 340 -26.31 -16.43 -10.99
C THR A 340 -27.52 -16.02 -10.17
N ALA A 341 -27.53 -14.82 -9.59
CA ALA A 341 -28.63 -14.26 -8.80
C ALA A 341 -29.73 -13.59 -9.64
N ARG A 342 -29.53 -13.48 -10.98
CA ARG A 342 -30.53 -13.04 -11.98
C ARG A 342 -31.14 -14.25 -12.70
#